data_ba01af0f200a21609c060325cfeb8df6
#
_entry.id   ba01af0f200a21609c060325cfeb8df6
#
_cell.length_a   1.000
_cell.length_b   1.000
_cell.length_c   1.000
_cell.angle_alpha   90.00
_cell.angle_beta   90.00
_cell.angle_gamma   90.00
#
_symmetry.space_group_name_H-M   'P 1'
#
loop_
_entity.id
_entity.type
_entity.pdbx_description
1 polymer ?
#
loop_
_entity_poly.entity_id
_entity_poly.type
_entity_poly.pdbx_seq_one_letter_code
_entity_poly.pdbx_strand_id
1 'polypeptide(L)'
;MRSDMIKKGDHQAPARSLLHATGALKSPTDMNKPFVAICNSYIDIVPGHVHLRELADIAKEAIREAGAIPFEFNTIGVDDGIAMGHIGMRYSLPSREIIADAAETVINAHWFDGVFYIPNCDKITPGMILAAMRTNVPAIFCSGGPMKAGLSAHGKALTLSSMFEAVGAFKEGSISKEEFLDMEQNACPTCGSCAGMFTANSMNCLMEVLGLALPYNGTALAVSDQRREMIRQAAFKLVENIKNDLKPRDIVTREAIDDAFALDMAMGGSTNTVLHTLAIANEAGIDYDLERINAIAKRTPYLSKIAPSSSYSMHDVHEAGGVPAIINELMKKDGTLHPDRITVTGKTLRENNEGKEIKNFDVIHPLDAPYDAQGGLSILFGNIAPKGAVIKVGGVDPSIKTFTGKAICFNSHDEAVEAIDNRTVRAGHVVVIRYEGPKGGPGMPEMLAPTSSIVGRGLGKDVALITDGRFSDATRGIAVGHISPEAASGGPIALIEDGDEITIDLTNRTLNVNQPEDVLARRRESLTPFKAKVKTGYLARYTALVTSANTGGVMQVPENLI
;
A
#
# COMPACT_ATOMS: atom_id res chain seq x y z
N MET A 1 20.67 -16.09 22.17
CA MET A 1 20.52 -15.37 20.88
C MET A 1 20.17 -16.38 19.80
N ARG A 2 19.34 -16.00 18.87
CA ARG A 2 18.95 -16.85 17.74
C ARG A 2 20.16 -17.23 16.89
N SER A 3 21.07 -16.28 16.66
CA SER A 3 22.33 -16.45 15.93
C SER A 3 23.35 -17.41 16.60
N ASP A 4 23.09 -17.86 17.83
CA ASP A 4 23.94 -18.89 18.46
C ASP A 4 23.99 -20.21 17.66
N MET A 5 22.95 -20.46 16.86
CA MET A 5 22.89 -21.62 15.95
C MET A 5 24.04 -21.67 14.93
N ILE A 6 24.58 -20.54 14.54
CA ILE A 6 25.69 -20.44 13.57
C ILE A 6 27.02 -20.01 14.22
N LYS A 7 27.01 -19.69 15.51
CA LYS A 7 28.16 -19.16 16.24
C LYS A 7 28.75 -20.12 17.26
N LYS A 8 27.92 -20.95 17.92
CA LYS A 8 28.34 -21.73 19.08
C LYS A 8 28.57 -23.21 18.76
N GLY A 9 29.50 -23.80 19.50
CA GLY A 9 29.90 -25.20 19.38
C GLY A 9 31.00 -25.44 18.35
N ASP A 10 31.80 -26.49 18.53
CA ASP A 10 32.95 -26.80 17.65
C ASP A 10 32.52 -27.17 16.24
N HIS A 11 31.35 -27.78 16.09
CA HIS A 11 30.76 -28.14 14.80
C HIS A 11 30.42 -26.91 13.93
N GLN A 12 30.32 -25.71 14.52
CA GLN A 12 30.09 -24.45 13.81
C GLN A 12 31.40 -23.73 13.41
N ALA A 13 32.58 -24.33 13.63
CA ALA A 13 33.85 -23.75 13.20
C ALA A 13 33.90 -23.40 11.70
N PRO A 14 33.36 -24.22 10.77
CA PRO A 14 33.29 -23.86 9.35
C PRO A 14 32.43 -22.59 9.11
N ALA A 15 31.27 -22.46 9.74
CA ALA A 15 30.43 -21.27 9.62
C ALA A 15 31.16 -20.03 10.16
N ARG A 16 31.81 -20.12 11.31
CA ARG A 16 32.61 -19.02 11.87
C ARG A 16 33.75 -18.60 10.96
N SER A 17 34.42 -19.55 10.28
CA SER A 17 35.46 -19.24 9.30
C SER A 17 34.93 -18.40 8.15
N LEU A 18 33.73 -18.73 7.63
CA LEU A 18 33.08 -17.94 6.59
C LEU A 18 32.68 -16.55 7.11
N LEU A 19 32.15 -16.46 8.33
CA LEU A 19 31.81 -15.19 8.96
C LEU A 19 33.03 -14.28 9.13
N HIS A 20 34.20 -14.80 9.47
CA HIS A 20 35.44 -14.02 9.52
C HIS A 20 35.84 -13.50 8.12
N ALA A 21 35.64 -14.29 7.07
CA ALA A 21 35.97 -13.90 5.69
C ALA A 21 35.09 -12.74 5.18
N THR A 22 33.90 -12.49 5.77
CA THR A 22 33.05 -11.35 5.40
C THR A 22 33.65 -10.00 5.78
N GLY A 23 34.60 -9.96 6.71
CA GLY A 23 35.15 -8.72 7.27
C GLY A 23 34.14 -7.95 8.16
N ALA A 24 32.97 -8.50 8.44
CA ALA A 24 31.98 -7.87 9.31
C ALA A 24 32.42 -7.89 10.79
N LEU A 25 33.15 -8.94 11.19
CA LEU A 25 33.68 -9.10 12.54
C LEU A 25 35.00 -8.34 12.67
N LYS A 26 35.06 -7.39 13.58
CA LYS A 26 36.25 -6.52 13.79
C LYS A 26 37.09 -6.95 14.99
N SER A 27 36.51 -7.75 15.89
CA SER A 27 37.18 -8.26 17.08
C SER A 27 36.72 -9.71 17.42
N PRO A 28 37.51 -10.47 18.18
CA PRO A 28 37.10 -11.81 18.64
C PRO A 28 35.81 -11.80 19.48
N THR A 29 35.53 -10.70 20.17
CA THR A 29 34.35 -10.55 21.02
C THR A 29 33.06 -10.33 20.23
N ASP A 30 33.15 -9.99 18.94
CA ASP A 30 31.98 -9.74 18.08
C ASP A 30 31.10 -10.97 17.90
N MET A 31 31.67 -12.18 18.03
CA MET A 31 30.91 -13.43 18.03
C MET A 31 29.91 -13.52 19.20
N ASN A 32 30.10 -12.76 20.26
CA ASN A 32 29.22 -12.75 21.43
C ASN A 32 28.10 -11.70 21.33
N LYS A 33 28.08 -10.91 20.26
CA LYS A 33 27.10 -9.85 20.03
C LYS A 33 25.93 -10.35 19.19
N PRO A 34 24.73 -9.73 19.27
CA PRO A 34 23.63 -10.01 18.36
C PRO A 34 24.02 -9.75 16.90
N PHE A 35 23.53 -10.57 15.99
CA PHE A 35 23.64 -10.35 14.55
C PHE A 35 22.36 -9.73 14.01
N VAL A 36 22.47 -8.57 13.40
CA VAL A 36 21.35 -7.78 12.88
C VAL A 36 21.39 -7.78 11.37
N ALA A 37 20.33 -8.23 10.74
CA ALA A 37 20.14 -8.06 9.31
C ALA A 37 19.69 -6.62 9.00
N ILE A 38 20.25 -6.00 7.98
CA ILE A 38 19.69 -4.79 7.34
C ILE A 38 19.10 -5.24 6.02
N CYS A 39 17.77 -5.33 5.96
CA CYS A 39 17.03 -5.61 4.73
C CYS A 39 16.82 -4.28 3.99
N ASN A 40 17.70 -3.99 3.04
CA ASN A 40 17.64 -2.78 2.22
C ASN A 40 16.87 -3.06 0.92
N SER A 41 16.37 -2.02 0.30
CA SER A 41 15.72 -2.06 -1.03
C SER A 41 16.29 -1.04 -2.01
N TYR A 42 17.57 -0.71 -1.85
CA TYR A 42 18.27 0.15 -2.79
C TYR A 42 18.16 -0.35 -4.23
N ILE A 43 17.83 0.53 -5.14
CA ILE A 43 17.80 0.27 -6.57
C ILE A 43 17.86 1.60 -7.34
N ASP A 44 18.73 1.70 -8.36
CA ASP A 44 18.99 2.95 -9.08
C ASP A 44 17.80 3.48 -9.89
N ILE A 45 16.97 2.59 -10.43
CA ILE A 45 15.85 2.98 -11.30
C ILE A 45 14.63 3.51 -10.53
N VAL A 46 14.58 3.35 -9.22
CA VAL A 46 13.43 3.78 -8.39
C VAL A 46 13.80 5.05 -7.62
N PRO A 47 13.21 6.22 -7.94
CA PRO A 47 13.54 7.50 -7.30
C PRO A 47 13.42 7.47 -5.78
N GLY A 48 12.46 6.70 -5.26
CA GLY A 48 12.27 6.48 -3.83
C GLY A 48 13.39 5.69 -3.15
N HIS A 49 14.32 5.07 -3.90
CA HIS A 49 15.26 4.09 -3.37
C HIS A 49 16.74 4.41 -3.66
N VAL A 50 17.04 5.37 -4.52
CA VAL A 50 18.44 5.70 -4.91
C VAL A 50 19.32 6.14 -3.75
N HIS A 51 18.75 6.69 -2.68
CA HIS A 51 19.47 7.17 -1.49
C HIS A 51 19.55 6.13 -0.35
N LEU A 52 18.89 4.97 -0.48
CA LEU A 52 18.78 4.01 0.63
C LEU A 52 20.12 3.34 0.98
N ARG A 53 21.10 3.37 0.09
CA ARG A 53 22.47 2.92 0.41
C ARG A 53 23.10 3.79 1.49
N GLU A 54 22.98 5.11 1.39
CA GLU A 54 23.46 6.05 2.41
C GLU A 54 22.79 5.77 3.77
N LEU A 55 21.47 5.57 3.76
CA LEU A 55 20.71 5.27 4.98
C LEU A 55 21.13 3.93 5.62
N ALA A 56 21.43 2.92 4.80
CA ALA A 56 21.95 1.65 5.29
C ALA A 56 23.34 1.79 5.93
N ASP A 57 24.21 2.64 5.39
CA ASP A 57 25.54 2.88 5.98
C ASP A 57 25.41 3.56 7.36
N ILE A 58 24.51 4.54 7.49
CA ILE A 58 24.19 5.15 8.80
C ILE A 58 23.65 4.10 9.77
N ALA A 59 22.75 3.20 9.32
CA ALA A 59 22.20 2.13 10.15
C ALA A 59 23.29 1.15 10.61
N LYS A 60 24.26 0.79 9.74
CA LYS A 60 25.39 -0.09 10.10
C LYS A 60 26.24 0.51 11.21
N GLU A 61 26.57 1.80 11.11
CA GLU A 61 27.33 2.50 12.14
C GLU A 61 26.58 2.52 13.47
N ALA A 62 25.32 2.93 13.46
CA ALA A 62 24.50 3.02 14.66
C ALA A 62 24.25 1.64 15.32
N ILE A 63 24.05 0.56 14.54
CA ILE A 63 23.91 -0.79 15.06
C ILE A 63 25.19 -1.25 15.76
N ARG A 64 26.39 -0.91 15.22
CA ARG A 64 27.68 -1.21 15.85
C ARG A 64 27.85 -0.44 17.15
N GLU A 65 27.54 0.85 17.16
CA GLU A 65 27.57 1.69 18.37
C GLU A 65 26.63 1.15 19.46
N ALA A 66 25.45 0.64 19.06
CA ALA A 66 24.49 0.02 19.98
C ALA A 66 24.93 -1.36 20.49
N GLY A 67 26.05 -1.92 19.98
CA GLY A 67 26.64 -3.16 20.46
C GLY A 67 26.19 -4.44 19.73
N ALA A 68 25.74 -4.34 18.49
CA ALA A 68 25.39 -5.45 17.62
C ALA A 68 26.22 -5.48 16.33
N ILE A 69 26.15 -6.55 15.57
CA ILE A 69 26.89 -6.71 14.32
C ILE A 69 25.91 -6.64 13.14
N PRO A 70 26.01 -5.62 12.27
CA PRO A 70 25.14 -5.48 11.10
C PRO A 70 25.64 -6.30 9.92
N PHE A 71 24.69 -6.89 9.21
CA PHE A 71 24.87 -7.55 7.91
C PHE A 71 23.79 -7.04 6.96
N GLU A 72 24.19 -6.34 5.91
CA GLU A 72 23.24 -5.84 4.91
C GLU A 72 23.03 -6.88 3.82
N PHE A 73 21.77 -7.03 3.41
CA PHE A 73 21.39 -7.66 2.15
C PHE A 73 20.32 -6.79 1.48
N ASN A 74 20.17 -6.95 0.15
CA ASN A 74 19.27 -6.14 -0.62
C ASN A 74 18.15 -6.99 -1.24
N THR A 75 16.92 -6.48 -1.25
CA THR A 75 15.82 -7.06 -2.01
C THR A 75 15.54 -6.25 -3.27
N ILE A 76 14.62 -6.74 -4.10
CA ILE A 76 14.20 -6.06 -5.32
C ILE A 76 13.23 -4.90 -5.04
N GLY A 77 13.00 -4.06 -6.05
CA GLY A 77 11.96 -3.06 -6.08
C GLY A 77 11.42 -2.86 -7.49
N VAL A 78 10.12 -2.61 -7.61
CA VAL A 78 9.45 -2.20 -8.85
C VAL A 78 8.85 -0.83 -8.60
N ASP A 79 9.06 0.12 -9.52
CA ASP A 79 8.43 1.43 -9.48
C ASP A 79 7.11 1.39 -10.22
N ASP A 80 6.02 1.64 -9.50
CA ASP A 80 4.66 1.61 -10.06
C ASP A 80 4.44 2.73 -11.09
N GLY A 81 5.03 3.90 -10.86
CA GLY A 81 4.93 5.04 -11.78
C GLY A 81 5.60 4.76 -13.13
N ILE A 82 6.80 4.15 -13.11
CA ILE A 82 7.52 3.76 -14.32
C ILE A 82 6.83 2.57 -15.02
N ALA A 83 6.24 1.65 -14.26
CA ALA A 83 5.54 0.48 -14.78
C ALA A 83 4.12 0.78 -15.27
N MET A 84 3.58 1.96 -14.98
CA MET A 84 2.20 2.35 -15.31
C MET A 84 1.93 2.37 -16.81
N GLY A 85 0.77 1.84 -17.22
CA GLY A 85 0.32 1.89 -18.61
C GLY A 85 0.93 0.87 -19.58
N HIS A 86 1.72 -0.08 -19.09
CA HIS A 86 2.26 -1.16 -19.91
C HIS A 86 2.36 -2.50 -19.15
N ILE A 87 2.80 -3.56 -19.82
CA ILE A 87 2.86 -4.92 -19.28
C ILE A 87 3.68 -5.03 -17.96
N GLY A 88 4.62 -4.13 -17.72
CA GLY A 88 5.42 -4.05 -16.50
C GLY A 88 4.57 -3.94 -15.23
N MET A 89 3.40 -3.30 -15.32
CA MET A 89 2.50 -3.14 -14.18
C MET A 89 2.00 -4.47 -13.59
N ARG A 90 1.98 -5.54 -14.39
CA ARG A 90 1.64 -6.90 -13.92
C ARG A 90 2.68 -7.47 -12.95
N TYR A 91 3.89 -6.91 -12.89
CA TYR A 91 4.95 -7.32 -11.96
C TYR A 91 4.93 -6.54 -10.64
N SER A 92 4.21 -5.42 -10.58
CA SER A 92 4.16 -4.56 -9.40
C SER A 92 3.65 -5.31 -8.16
N LEU A 93 2.38 -5.71 -8.10
CA LEU A 93 1.85 -6.44 -6.95
C LEU A 93 2.56 -7.77 -6.67
N PRO A 94 2.87 -8.61 -7.67
CA PRO A 94 3.62 -9.83 -7.45
C PRO A 94 5.02 -9.63 -6.86
N SER A 95 5.68 -8.49 -7.09
CA SER A 95 6.98 -8.18 -6.48
C SER A 95 6.91 -8.14 -4.95
N ARG A 96 5.77 -7.79 -4.35
CA ARG A 96 5.54 -7.83 -2.90
C ARG A 96 5.81 -9.21 -2.31
N GLU A 97 5.36 -10.26 -2.99
CA GLU A 97 5.56 -11.64 -2.55
C GLU A 97 7.04 -12.06 -2.68
N ILE A 98 7.72 -11.70 -3.80
CA ILE A 98 9.16 -11.98 -3.94
C ILE A 98 9.97 -11.29 -2.85
N ILE A 99 9.63 -10.04 -2.52
CA ILE A 99 10.29 -9.28 -1.45
C ILE A 99 10.13 -10.00 -0.11
N ALA A 100 8.91 -10.45 0.19
CA ALA A 100 8.62 -11.20 1.40
C ALA A 100 9.39 -12.52 1.45
N ASP A 101 9.36 -13.32 0.38
CA ASP A 101 10.04 -14.61 0.26
C ASP A 101 11.56 -14.46 0.35
N ALA A 102 12.14 -13.46 -0.35
CA ALA A 102 13.58 -13.22 -0.34
C ALA A 102 14.08 -12.80 1.05
N ALA A 103 13.38 -11.87 1.70
CA ALA A 103 13.73 -11.41 3.04
C ALA A 103 13.59 -12.54 4.07
N GLU A 104 12.47 -13.26 4.08
CA GLU A 104 12.25 -14.44 4.92
C GLU A 104 13.36 -15.47 4.75
N THR A 105 13.72 -15.79 3.51
CA THR A 105 14.76 -16.78 3.19
C THR A 105 16.10 -16.40 3.80
N VAL A 106 16.56 -15.17 3.61
CA VAL A 106 17.84 -14.70 4.14
C VAL A 106 17.85 -14.68 5.66
N ILE A 107 16.78 -14.15 6.27
CA ILE A 107 16.67 -14.00 7.73
C ILE A 107 16.67 -15.36 8.43
N ASN A 108 15.92 -16.33 7.91
CA ASN A 108 15.81 -17.66 8.50
C ASN A 108 17.05 -18.52 8.24
N ALA A 109 17.61 -18.49 7.03
CA ALA A 109 18.79 -19.28 6.70
C ALA A 109 20.03 -18.87 7.52
N HIS A 110 20.16 -17.59 7.88
CA HIS A 110 21.33 -17.07 8.60
C HIS A 110 21.07 -16.77 10.08
N TRP A 111 19.88 -17.10 10.59
CA TRP A 111 19.55 -17.03 12.01
C TRP A 111 19.81 -15.67 12.67
N PHE A 112 19.47 -14.57 12.00
CA PHE A 112 19.61 -13.22 12.55
C PHE A 112 18.78 -13.03 13.85
N ASP A 113 19.31 -12.25 14.78
CA ASP A 113 18.67 -11.93 16.07
C ASP A 113 17.67 -10.78 15.95
N GLY A 114 17.81 -9.93 14.93
CA GLY A 114 16.92 -8.82 14.66
C GLY A 114 17.07 -8.32 13.23
N VAL A 115 16.10 -7.53 12.75
CA VAL A 115 16.05 -7.02 11.38
C VAL A 115 15.73 -5.53 11.37
N PHE A 116 16.59 -4.76 10.69
CA PHE A 116 16.36 -3.37 10.34
C PHE A 116 15.86 -3.31 8.90
N TYR A 117 14.62 -2.90 8.67
CA TYR A 117 14.03 -2.81 7.33
C TYR A 117 14.07 -1.36 6.82
N ILE A 118 14.54 -1.19 5.57
CA ILE A 118 14.59 0.11 4.87
C ILE A 118 13.75 0.04 3.59
N PRO A 119 12.41 0.13 3.70
CA PRO A 119 11.51 0.23 2.55
C PRO A 119 11.31 1.69 2.13
N ASN A 120 10.59 1.91 1.01
CA ASN A 120 10.02 3.24 0.73
C ASN A 120 8.82 3.23 -0.22
N CYS A 121 8.80 2.41 -1.28
CA CYS A 121 7.76 2.45 -2.32
C CYS A 121 6.67 1.39 -2.14
N ASP A 122 5.67 1.48 -3.01
CA ASP A 122 4.32 0.91 -2.97
C ASP A 122 4.24 -0.55 -2.52
N LYS A 123 5.01 -1.45 -3.15
CA LYS A 123 4.93 -2.90 -2.88
C LYS A 123 6.07 -3.38 -1.99
N ILE A 124 7.11 -2.54 -1.87
CA ILE A 124 8.31 -2.87 -1.09
C ILE A 124 8.00 -2.76 0.39
N THR A 125 7.34 -1.67 0.81
CA THR A 125 6.93 -1.48 2.20
C THR A 125 6.05 -2.64 2.71
N PRO A 126 4.92 -2.98 2.07
CA PRO A 126 4.13 -4.12 2.53
C PRO A 126 4.87 -5.46 2.38
N GLY A 127 5.68 -5.67 1.34
CA GLY A 127 6.47 -6.90 1.18
C GLY A 127 7.43 -7.16 2.34
N MET A 128 8.12 -6.13 2.81
CA MET A 128 8.98 -6.23 3.99
C MET A 128 8.17 -6.44 5.29
N ILE A 129 6.97 -5.85 5.42
CA ILE A 129 6.11 -6.10 6.57
C ILE A 129 5.62 -7.56 6.58
N LEU A 130 5.26 -8.13 5.40
CA LEU A 130 4.91 -9.56 5.32
C LEU A 130 6.07 -10.45 5.80
N ALA A 131 7.31 -10.17 5.37
CA ALA A 131 8.49 -10.89 5.84
C ALA A 131 8.67 -10.79 7.38
N ALA A 132 8.44 -9.61 7.95
CA ALA A 132 8.52 -9.41 9.39
C ALA A 132 7.44 -10.21 10.14
N MET A 133 6.22 -10.27 9.59
CA MET A 133 5.14 -11.10 10.16
C MET A 133 5.49 -12.60 10.10
N ARG A 134 6.02 -13.09 8.97
CA ARG A 134 6.40 -14.50 8.80
C ARG A 134 7.53 -14.91 9.71
N THR A 135 8.61 -14.15 9.74
CA THR A 135 9.80 -14.48 10.52
C THR A 135 9.64 -14.26 12.03
N ASN A 136 8.82 -13.30 12.40
CA ASN A 136 8.56 -12.88 13.78
C ASN A 136 9.82 -12.72 14.63
N VAL A 137 10.85 -12.11 14.08
CA VAL A 137 12.12 -11.76 14.72
C VAL A 137 12.05 -10.28 15.11
N PRO A 138 12.61 -9.83 16.24
CA PRO A 138 12.63 -8.41 16.60
C PRO A 138 12.99 -7.52 15.42
N ALA A 139 12.14 -6.57 15.10
CA ALA A 139 12.28 -5.78 13.88
C ALA A 139 11.89 -4.32 14.09
N ILE A 140 12.48 -3.44 13.29
CA ILE A 140 12.09 -2.04 13.18
C ILE A 140 12.12 -1.60 11.73
N PHE A 141 11.24 -0.67 11.39
CA PHE A 141 11.14 -0.09 10.05
C PHE A 141 11.54 1.38 10.09
N CYS A 142 12.31 1.81 9.11
CA CYS A 142 12.54 3.21 8.83
C CYS A 142 12.53 3.41 7.31
N SER A 143 11.48 4.06 6.79
CA SER A 143 11.33 4.28 5.35
C SER A 143 12.32 5.32 4.82
N GLY A 144 12.55 5.31 3.50
CA GLY A 144 13.37 6.32 2.84
C GLY A 144 12.78 7.73 2.88
N GLY A 145 11.48 7.87 3.10
CA GLY A 145 10.77 9.14 3.18
C GLY A 145 10.28 9.70 1.85
N PRO A 146 9.34 10.66 1.87
CA PRO A 146 8.80 11.31 0.68
C PRO A 146 9.77 12.31 0.06
N MET A 147 9.64 12.52 -1.27
CA MET A 147 10.31 13.58 -2.00
C MET A 147 9.65 14.94 -1.74
N LYS A 148 10.35 16.03 -2.05
CA LYS A 148 9.76 17.36 -2.13
C LYS A 148 8.77 17.43 -3.30
N ALA A 149 7.71 18.23 -3.17
CA ALA A 149 6.90 18.63 -4.32
C ALA A 149 7.73 19.51 -5.25
N GLY A 150 7.49 19.38 -6.55
CA GLY A 150 8.09 20.21 -7.56
C GLY A 150 7.44 21.59 -7.66
N LEU A 151 8.07 22.48 -8.42
CA LEU A 151 7.52 23.79 -8.77
C LEU A 151 7.69 24.02 -10.27
N SER A 152 6.60 24.43 -10.95
CA SER A 152 6.70 24.89 -12.33
C SER A 152 7.44 26.24 -12.41
N ALA A 153 7.86 26.64 -13.60
CA ALA A 153 8.43 27.98 -13.85
C ALA A 153 7.53 29.13 -13.36
N HIS A 154 6.24 28.90 -13.24
CA HIS A 154 5.26 29.88 -12.73
C HIS A 154 4.95 29.73 -11.23
N GLY A 155 5.72 28.91 -10.49
CA GLY A 155 5.56 28.70 -9.04
C GLY A 155 4.36 27.82 -8.64
N LYS A 156 3.73 27.10 -9.57
CA LYS A 156 2.67 26.13 -9.27
C LYS A 156 3.30 24.87 -8.71
N ALA A 157 2.77 24.35 -7.61
CA ALA A 157 3.20 23.07 -7.04
C ALA A 157 2.93 21.93 -8.03
N LEU A 158 3.92 21.06 -8.19
CA LEU A 158 3.89 19.91 -9.08
C LEU A 158 4.11 18.62 -8.30
N THR A 159 3.45 17.58 -8.73
CA THR A 159 3.66 16.18 -8.28
C THR A 159 3.63 15.26 -9.49
N LEU A 160 3.91 13.98 -9.32
CA LEU A 160 3.76 13.00 -10.40
C LEU A 160 2.34 13.01 -11.01
N SER A 161 1.28 13.22 -10.18
CA SER A 161 -0.09 13.32 -10.70
C SER A 161 -0.29 14.51 -11.63
N SER A 162 0.41 15.61 -11.41
CA SER A 162 0.38 16.77 -12.33
C SER A 162 0.88 16.41 -13.73
N MET A 163 1.81 15.44 -13.85
CA MET A 163 2.29 14.98 -15.15
C MET A 163 1.25 14.15 -15.91
N PHE A 164 0.47 13.31 -15.20
CA PHE A 164 -0.63 12.58 -15.86
C PHE A 164 -1.69 13.56 -16.42
N GLU A 165 -2.00 14.61 -15.67
CA GLU A 165 -2.90 15.70 -16.15
C GLU A 165 -2.28 16.47 -17.32
N ALA A 166 -0.98 16.79 -17.24
CA ALA A 166 -0.26 17.50 -18.29
C ALA A 166 -0.21 16.74 -19.63
N VAL A 167 -0.12 15.40 -19.61
CA VAL A 167 -0.20 14.57 -20.82
C VAL A 167 -1.54 14.76 -21.53
N GLY A 168 -2.65 14.80 -20.79
CA GLY A 168 -3.97 15.09 -21.35
C GLY A 168 -4.07 16.50 -21.93
N ALA A 169 -3.66 17.50 -21.13
CA ALA A 169 -3.68 18.91 -21.52
C ALA A 169 -2.82 19.19 -22.75
N PHE A 170 -1.67 18.54 -22.87
CA PHE A 170 -0.79 18.68 -24.05
C PHE A 170 -1.42 18.05 -25.30
N LYS A 171 -2.05 16.88 -25.20
CA LYS A 171 -2.78 16.24 -26.32
C LYS A 171 -3.93 17.09 -26.82
N GLU A 172 -4.60 17.82 -25.95
CA GLU A 172 -5.69 18.75 -26.29
C GLU A 172 -5.18 20.13 -26.75
N GLY A 173 -3.86 20.38 -26.70
CA GLY A 173 -3.27 21.65 -27.09
C GLY A 173 -3.53 22.79 -26.11
N SER A 174 -3.94 22.50 -24.87
CA SER A 174 -4.21 23.50 -23.84
C SER A 174 -2.97 23.99 -23.09
N ILE A 175 -1.84 23.29 -23.22
CA ILE A 175 -0.51 23.73 -22.79
C ILE A 175 0.51 23.62 -23.93
N SER A 176 1.51 24.49 -23.91
CA SER A 176 2.61 24.46 -24.88
C SER A 176 3.57 23.29 -24.64
N LYS A 177 4.36 22.95 -25.67
CA LYS A 177 5.44 21.95 -25.49
C LYS A 177 6.50 22.39 -24.49
N GLU A 178 6.78 23.69 -24.44
CA GLU A 178 7.74 24.26 -23.50
C GLU A 178 7.27 24.11 -22.06
N GLU A 179 6.00 24.43 -21.78
CA GLU A 179 5.37 24.23 -20.46
C GLU A 179 5.32 22.77 -20.08
N PHE A 180 4.97 21.87 -21.01
CA PHE A 180 4.97 20.42 -20.78
C PHE A 180 6.35 19.91 -20.37
N LEU A 181 7.42 20.33 -21.05
CA LEU A 181 8.80 19.95 -20.73
C LEU A 181 9.29 20.56 -19.41
N ASP A 182 8.89 21.79 -19.08
CA ASP A 182 9.17 22.38 -17.76
C ASP A 182 8.55 21.55 -16.64
N MET A 183 7.29 21.17 -16.79
CA MET A 183 6.60 20.32 -15.82
C MET A 183 7.29 18.94 -15.67
N GLU A 184 7.65 18.31 -16.80
CA GLU A 184 8.33 17.00 -16.81
C GLU A 184 9.65 17.02 -16.03
N GLN A 185 10.44 18.07 -16.20
CA GLN A 185 11.74 18.20 -15.55
C GLN A 185 11.65 18.55 -14.05
N ASN A 186 10.57 19.21 -13.64
CA ASN A 186 10.45 19.78 -12.29
C ASN A 186 9.44 19.09 -11.39
N ALA A 187 8.63 18.13 -11.89
CA ALA A 187 7.61 17.48 -11.09
C ALA A 187 8.16 16.61 -9.95
N CYS A 188 9.35 16.01 -10.12
CA CYS A 188 10.00 15.13 -9.16
C CYS A 188 11.42 15.61 -8.86
N PRO A 189 11.62 16.68 -8.04
CA PRO A 189 12.90 17.39 -7.94
C PRO A 189 13.94 16.71 -7.04
N THR A 190 13.55 15.75 -6.20
CA THR A 190 14.47 15.07 -5.27
C THR A 190 14.23 13.56 -5.28
N CYS A 191 15.16 12.79 -4.67
CA CYS A 191 14.86 11.42 -4.30
C CYS A 191 13.76 11.36 -3.23
N GLY A 192 13.16 10.18 -3.07
CA GLY A 192 12.08 9.91 -2.14
C GLY A 192 10.88 9.25 -2.80
N SER A 193 9.95 8.73 -2.01
CA SER A 193 8.63 8.31 -2.51
C SER A 193 7.83 9.52 -3.02
N CYS A 194 6.68 9.30 -3.65
CA CYS A 194 5.86 10.39 -4.20
C CYS A 194 5.64 11.53 -3.20
N ALA A 195 5.54 12.78 -3.69
CA ALA A 195 5.27 13.93 -2.83
C ALA A 195 3.84 13.97 -2.28
N GLY A 196 2.89 13.21 -2.88
CA GLY A 196 1.49 13.14 -2.49
C GLY A 196 1.14 11.88 -1.69
N MET A 197 -0.15 11.75 -1.31
CA MET A 197 -0.70 10.60 -0.61
C MET A 197 -1.13 9.52 -1.60
N PHE A 198 -0.15 8.77 -2.07
CA PHE A 198 -0.30 7.55 -2.86
C PHE A 198 0.04 6.33 -1.99
N THR A 199 0.03 5.14 -2.56
CA THR A 199 0.23 3.89 -1.82
C THR A 199 1.53 3.89 -1.00
N ALA A 200 2.64 4.37 -1.57
CA ALA A 200 3.94 4.44 -0.89
C ALA A 200 3.85 5.21 0.45
N ASN A 201 3.37 6.45 0.41
CA ASN A 201 3.27 7.28 1.60
C ASN A 201 2.16 6.82 2.55
N SER A 202 1.05 6.30 2.03
CA SER A 202 0.02 5.68 2.86
C SER A 202 0.63 4.56 3.69
N MET A 203 1.33 3.60 3.08
CA MET A 203 1.96 2.50 3.81
C MET A 203 3.07 2.98 4.77
N ASN A 204 3.85 4.01 4.38
CA ASN A 204 4.88 4.58 5.26
C ASN A 204 4.28 5.28 6.49
N CYS A 205 3.12 5.93 6.36
CA CYS A 205 2.37 6.48 7.49
C CYS A 205 1.72 5.38 8.35
N LEU A 206 1.17 4.34 7.71
CA LEU A 206 0.57 3.22 8.44
C LEU A 206 1.57 2.47 9.32
N MET A 207 2.85 2.41 8.95
CA MET A 207 3.89 1.82 9.82
C MET A 207 3.99 2.52 11.19
N GLU A 208 3.72 3.83 11.28
CA GLU A 208 3.72 4.55 12.55
C GLU A 208 2.56 4.09 13.44
N VAL A 209 1.35 4.08 12.91
CA VAL A 209 0.16 3.69 13.69
C VAL A 209 0.10 2.18 13.92
N LEU A 210 0.64 1.34 13.03
CA LEU A 210 0.84 -0.08 13.30
C LEU A 210 1.82 -0.31 14.47
N GLY A 211 2.65 0.68 14.78
CA GLY A 211 3.65 0.61 15.84
C GLY A 211 4.98 -0.01 15.40
N LEU A 212 5.24 -0.14 14.09
CA LEU A 212 6.45 -0.76 13.54
C LEU A 212 7.57 0.24 13.25
N ALA A 213 7.27 1.54 13.23
CA ALA A 213 8.21 2.62 12.95
C ALA A 213 8.15 3.73 14.01
N LEU A 214 9.18 4.56 14.03
CA LEU A 214 9.22 5.73 14.91
C LEU A 214 8.25 6.82 14.41
N PRO A 215 7.76 7.72 15.29
CA PRO A 215 6.98 8.89 14.91
C PRO A 215 7.67 9.72 13.83
N TYR A 216 6.90 10.28 12.89
CA TYR A 216 7.32 11.03 11.69
C TYR A 216 7.92 10.18 10.57
N ASN A 217 7.92 8.86 10.68
CA ASN A 217 8.44 7.98 9.64
C ASN A 217 7.82 8.23 8.26
N GLY A 218 6.50 8.43 8.19
CA GLY A 218 5.78 8.62 6.93
C GLY A 218 5.93 10.03 6.33
N THR A 219 6.31 11.04 7.12
CA THR A 219 6.25 12.44 6.68
C THR A 219 7.59 13.15 6.60
N ALA A 220 8.62 12.75 7.37
CA ALA A 220 9.95 13.35 7.28
C ALA A 220 10.54 13.13 5.88
N LEU A 221 10.97 14.21 5.23
CA LEU A 221 11.50 14.16 3.85
C LEU A 221 12.72 13.24 3.73
N ALA A 222 12.86 12.61 2.56
CA ALA A 222 14.00 11.75 2.21
C ALA A 222 15.35 12.48 2.36
N VAL A 223 15.39 13.75 2.00
CA VAL A 223 16.62 14.57 1.98
C VAL A 223 16.88 15.33 3.30
N SER A 224 16.08 15.09 4.35
CA SER A 224 16.19 15.83 5.62
C SER A 224 17.20 15.20 6.58
N ASP A 225 17.84 16.03 7.42
CA ASP A 225 18.69 15.54 8.51
C ASP A 225 17.88 14.75 9.56
N GLN A 226 16.61 15.11 9.74
CA GLN A 226 15.69 14.35 10.61
C GLN A 226 15.56 12.89 10.14
N ARG A 227 15.51 12.62 8.84
CA ARG A 227 15.49 11.25 8.30
C ARG A 227 16.73 10.47 8.70
N ARG A 228 17.91 11.08 8.58
CA ARG A 228 19.18 10.46 8.98
C ARG A 228 19.24 10.17 10.47
N GLU A 229 18.79 11.11 11.28
CA GLU A 229 18.72 10.92 12.73
C GLU A 229 17.74 9.85 13.15
N MET A 230 16.59 9.73 12.47
CA MET A 230 15.62 8.64 12.71
C MET A 230 16.21 7.27 12.44
N ILE A 231 17.04 7.10 11.40
CA ILE A 231 17.77 5.84 11.14
C ILE A 231 18.64 5.47 12.34
N ARG A 232 19.39 6.43 12.89
CA ARG A 232 20.23 6.19 14.07
C ARG A 232 19.41 5.77 15.28
N GLN A 233 18.36 6.52 15.59
CA GLN A 233 17.47 6.23 16.71
C GLN A 233 16.80 4.86 16.58
N ALA A 234 16.31 4.52 15.38
CA ALA A 234 15.73 3.22 15.10
C ALA A 234 16.74 2.08 15.28
N ALA A 235 17.99 2.27 14.90
CA ALA A 235 19.04 1.26 15.07
C ALA A 235 19.31 0.96 16.56
N PHE A 236 19.44 1.99 17.40
CA PHE A 236 19.58 1.80 18.85
C PHE A 236 18.36 1.10 19.45
N LYS A 237 17.14 1.49 19.03
CA LYS A 237 15.89 0.89 19.50
C LYS A 237 15.77 -0.58 19.10
N LEU A 238 16.19 -0.94 17.90
CA LEU A 238 16.20 -2.34 17.47
C LEU A 238 17.08 -3.21 18.38
N VAL A 239 18.28 -2.74 18.72
CA VAL A 239 19.19 -3.51 19.58
C VAL A 239 18.61 -3.65 21.01
N GLU A 240 17.89 -2.65 21.49
CA GLU A 240 17.12 -2.74 22.73
C GLU A 240 15.98 -3.77 22.64
N ASN A 241 15.22 -3.76 21.52
CA ASN A 241 14.12 -4.70 21.31
C ASN A 241 14.60 -6.15 21.18
N ILE A 242 15.80 -6.38 20.63
CA ILE A 242 16.41 -7.72 20.63
C ILE A 242 16.67 -8.23 22.06
N LYS A 243 17.12 -7.34 22.97
CA LYS A 243 17.33 -7.72 24.38
C LYS A 243 16.02 -7.98 25.12
N ASN A 244 14.96 -7.27 24.76
CA ASN A 244 13.64 -7.38 25.37
C ASN A 244 12.75 -8.43 24.69
N ASP A 245 13.21 -9.07 23.61
CA ASP A 245 12.48 -10.03 22.77
C ASP A 245 11.15 -9.48 22.22
N LEU A 246 11.06 -8.16 21.97
CA LEU A 246 9.87 -7.51 21.42
C LEU A 246 9.77 -7.78 19.90
N LYS A 247 8.75 -8.51 19.50
CA LYS A 247 8.59 -9.02 18.13
C LYS A 247 7.45 -8.33 17.37
N PRO A 248 7.46 -8.37 16.03
CA PRO A 248 6.40 -7.75 15.22
C PRO A 248 4.98 -8.22 15.54
N ARG A 249 4.76 -9.51 15.82
CA ARG A 249 3.41 -10.03 16.16
C ARG A 249 2.95 -9.67 17.57
N ASP A 250 3.84 -9.21 18.46
CA ASP A 250 3.47 -8.64 19.76
C ASP A 250 2.88 -7.24 19.59
N ILE A 251 3.26 -6.56 18.50
CA ILE A 251 2.90 -5.16 18.16
C ILE A 251 1.69 -5.14 17.22
N VAL A 252 1.73 -5.93 16.14
CA VAL A 252 0.68 -5.97 15.11
C VAL A 252 -0.42 -6.93 15.56
N THR A 253 -1.39 -6.37 16.27
CA THR A 253 -2.61 -7.05 16.73
C THR A 253 -3.80 -6.66 15.85
N ARG A 254 -4.98 -7.24 16.11
CA ARG A 254 -6.23 -6.83 15.44
C ARG A 254 -6.52 -5.34 15.66
N GLU A 255 -6.28 -4.84 16.88
CA GLU A 255 -6.44 -3.45 17.24
C GLU A 255 -5.47 -2.54 16.46
N ALA A 256 -4.24 -2.99 16.22
CA ALA A 256 -3.28 -2.26 15.39
C ALA A 256 -3.74 -2.18 13.92
N ILE A 257 -4.37 -3.24 13.40
CA ILE A 257 -4.99 -3.24 12.06
C ILE A 257 -6.19 -2.27 12.01
N ASP A 258 -7.05 -2.25 13.04
CA ASP A 258 -8.14 -1.28 13.16
C ASP A 258 -7.61 0.17 13.13
N ASP A 259 -6.54 0.44 13.89
CA ASP A 259 -5.91 1.76 13.97
C ASP A 259 -5.26 2.16 12.64
N ALA A 260 -4.70 1.19 11.89
CA ALA A 260 -4.16 1.44 10.56
C ALA A 260 -5.28 1.91 9.61
N PHE A 261 -6.43 1.24 9.60
CA PHE A 261 -7.58 1.70 8.81
C PHE A 261 -8.12 3.05 9.29
N ALA A 262 -8.13 3.32 10.59
CA ALA A 262 -8.56 4.62 11.11
C ALA A 262 -7.63 5.75 10.63
N LEU A 263 -6.31 5.58 10.68
CA LEU A 263 -5.38 6.57 10.16
C LEU A 263 -5.53 6.76 8.64
N ASP A 264 -5.67 5.67 7.90
CA ASP A 264 -5.88 5.69 6.45
C ASP A 264 -7.12 6.50 6.06
N MET A 265 -8.24 6.29 6.79
CA MET A 265 -9.47 7.06 6.63
C MET A 265 -9.29 8.55 6.94
N ALA A 266 -8.55 8.86 8.01
CA ALA A 266 -8.32 10.24 8.45
C ALA A 266 -7.42 11.04 7.51
N MET A 267 -6.52 10.37 6.79
CA MET A 267 -5.57 10.97 5.85
C MET A 267 -6.02 10.86 4.38
N GLY A 268 -7.14 10.20 4.09
CA GLY A 268 -7.58 9.94 2.71
C GLY A 268 -6.58 9.10 1.92
N GLY A 269 -6.08 8.05 2.55
CA GLY A 269 -5.07 7.18 1.97
C GLY A 269 -5.53 6.40 0.74
N SER A 270 -4.64 5.56 0.25
CA SER A 270 -4.82 4.77 -0.96
C SER A 270 -5.83 3.62 -0.77
N THR A 271 -6.63 3.32 -1.79
CA THR A 271 -7.44 2.08 -1.81
C THR A 271 -6.59 0.81 -1.76
N ASN A 272 -5.33 0.90 -2.22
CA ASN A 272 -4.36 -0.20 -2.17
C ASN A 272 -3.97 -0.59 -0.74
N THR A 273 -4.10 0.33 0.24
CA THR A 273 -3.84 0.02 1.65
C THR A 273 -4.78 -1.06 2.18
N VAL A 274 -6.02 -1.11 1.70
CA VAL A 274 -6.96 -2.19 2.07
C VAL A 274 -6.36 -3.55 1.70
N LEU A 275 -5.89 -3.69 0.46
CA LEU A 275 -5.26 -4.93 -0.02
C LEU A 275 -4.01 -5.30 0.81
N HIS A 276 -3.14 -4.33 1.07
CA HIS A 276 -1.88 -4.56 1.78
C HIS A 276 -2.08 -4.82 3.27
N THR A 277 -2.98 -4.09 3.92
CA THR A 277 -3.29 -4.29 5.34
C THR A 277 -3.97 -5.64 5.59
N LEU A 278 -4.84 -6.10 4.68
CA LEU A 278 -5.39 -7.45 4.72
C LEU A 278 -4.32 -8.53 4.54
N ALA A 279 -3.35 -8.30 3.64
CA ALA A 279 -2.22 -9.20 3.48
C ALA A 279 -1.36 -9.28 4.76
N ILE A 280 -1.12 -8.14 5.42
CA ILE A 280 -0.40 -8.08 6.71
C ILE A 280 -1.18 -8.84 7.79
N ALA A 281 -2.49 -8.65 7.89
CA ALA A 281 -3.34 -9.39 8.83
C ALA A 281 -3.26 -10.90 8.59
N ASN A 282 -3.34 -11.33 7.31
CA ASN A 282 -3.22 -12.73 6.92
C ASN A 282 -1.89 -13.33 7.37
N GLU A 283 -0.76 -12.68 7.06
CA GLU A 283 0.59 -13.16 7.45
C GLU A 283 0.83 -13.11 8.97
N ALA A 284 0.17 -12.21 9.67
CA ALA A 284 0.20 -12.18 11.14
C ALA A 284 -0.67 -13.26 11.78
N GLY A 285 -1.47 -14.01 11.00
CA GLY A 285 -2.42 -15.00 11.49
C GLY A 285 -3.67 -14.37 12.13
N ILE A 286 -4.01 -13.15 11.75
CA ILE A 286 -5.19 -12.41 12.22
C ILE A 286 -6.33 -12.59 11.21
N ASP A 287 -7.37 -13.28 11.65
CA ASP A 287 -8.63 -13.32 10.89
C ASP A 287 -9.31 -11.96 10.99
N TYR A 288 -9.40 -11.25 9.85
CA TYR A 288 -9.87 -9.87 9.78
C TYR A 288 -11.12 -9.75 8.92
N ASP A 289 -12.21 -9.33 9.55
CA ASP A 289 -13.50 -9.12 8.90
C ASP A 289 -13.54 -7.75 8.20
N LEU A 290 -13.82 -7.77 6.88
CA LEU A 290 -13.95 -6.56 6.08
C LEU A 290 -15.08 -5.62 6.53
N GLU A 291 -16.15 -6.14 7.19
CA GLU A 291 -17.20 -5.29 7.72
C GLU A 291 -16.69 -4.33 8.81
N ARG A 292 -15.61 -4.71 9.52
CA ARG A 292 -14.95 -3.83 10.50
C ARG A 292 -14.45 -2.54 9.86
N ILE A 293 -13.97 -2.59 8.60
CA ILE A 293 -13.53 -1.40 7.86
C ILE A 293 -14.67 -0.39 7.73
N ASN A 294 -15.89 -0.86 7.46
CA ASN A 294 -17.07 0.00 7.40
C ASN A 294 -17.42 0.63 8.77
N ALA A 295 -17.25 -0.13 9.85
CA ALA A 295 -17.47 0.40 11.20
C ALA A 295 -16.41 1.46 11.57
N ILE A 296 -15.15 1.25 11.16
CA ILE A 296 -14.06 2.22 11.35
C ILE A 296 -14.33 3.48 10.54
N ALA A 297 -14.70 3.36 9.26
CA ALA A 297 -15.00 4.49 8.39
C ALA A 297 -16.12 5.39 8.97
N LYS A 298 -17.17 4.79 9.57
CA LYS A 298 -18.28 5.55 10.19
C LYS A 298 -17.85 6.40 11.38
N ARG A 299 -16.85 5.94 12.15
CA ARG A 299 -16.41 6.63 13.38
C ARG A 299 -15.22 7.53 13.20
N THR A 300 -14.50 7.39 12.08
CA THR A 300 -13.24 8.10 11.82
C THR A 300 -13.49 9.28 10.89
N PRO A 301 -13.25 10.53 11.32
CA PRO A 301 -13.39 11.71 10.46
C PRO A 301 -12.23 11.82 9.47
N TYR A 302 -12.45 12.50 8.35
CA TYR A 302 -11.45 12.85 7.35
C TYR A 302 -10.78 14.17 7.75
N LEU A 303 -9.53 14.11 8.20
CA LEU A 303 -8.84 15.25 8.82
C LEU A 303 -7.81 15.93 7.91
N SER A 304 -7.24 15.23 6.92
CA SER A 304 -6.17 15.81 6.11
C SER A 304 -6.32 15.45 4.63
N LYS A 305 -6.53 16.45 3.78
CA LYS A 305 -6.55 16.31 2.32
C LYS A 305 -5.16 16.58 1.76
N ILE A 306 -4.62 15.59 1.05
CA ILE A 306 -3.27 15.64 0.51
C ILE A 306 -3.35 15.39 -1.01
N ALA A 307 -2.39 15.88 -1.80
CA ALA A 307 -2.35 15.63 -3.23
C ALA A 307 -2.48 14.11 -3.52
N PRO A 308 -3.31 13.69 -4.50
CA PRO A 308 -3.99 14.46 -5.53
C PRO A 308 -5.34 15.08 -5.13
N SER A 309 -5.82 14.88 -3.89
CA SER A 309 -7.12 15.38 -3.42
C SER A 309 -7.10 16.87 -3.03
N SER A 310 -5.92 17.46 -2.92
CA SER A 310 -5.67 18.89 -2.66
C SER A 310 -4.33 19.33 -3.27
N SER A 311 -3.91 20.58 -3.01
CA SER A 311 -2.59 21.09 -3.38
C SER A 311 -1.50 20.80 -2.33
N TYR A 312 -1.86 20.30 -1.14
CA TYR A 312 -0.90 20.02 -0.07
C TYR A 312 -0.11 18.74 -0.34
N SER A 313 1.19 18.78 -0.08
CA SER A 313 2.11 17.65 -0.18
C SER A 313 2.35 16.97 1.18
N MET A 314 3.07 15.85 1.19
CA MET A 314 3.52 15.20 2.43
C MET A 314 4.41 16.10 3.28
N HIS A 315 5.15 17.03 2.65
CA HIS A 315 5.94 18.02 3.38
C HIS A 315 5.05 18.99 4.15
N ASP A 316 3.97 19.47 3.55
CA ASP A 316 3.01 20.35 4.23
C ASP A 316 2.38 19.65 5.44
N VAL A 317 2.05 18.36 5.31
CA VAL A 317 1.57 17.53 6.44
C VAL A 317 2.64 17.44 7.54
N HIS A 318 3.90 17.23 7.17
CA HIS A 318 5.01 17.19 8.13
C HIS A 318 5.11 18.47 8.94
N GLU A 319 5.12 19.62 8.27
CA GLU A 319 5.19 20.94 8.90
C GLU A 319 3.93 21.24 9.76
N ALA A 320 2.78 20.72 9.36
CA ALA A 320 1.53 20.84 10.12
C ALA A 320 1.48 19.96 11.38
N GLY A 321 2.49 19.13 11.63
CA GLY A 321 2.59 18.27 12.82
C GLY A 321 2.75 16.78 12.51
N GLY A 322 2.61 16.39 11.24
CA GLY A 322 2.83 15.02 10.76
C GLY A 322 1.77 14.01 11.22
N VAL A 323 2.05 12.74 10.97
CA VAL A 323 1.21 11.62 11.45
C VAL A 323 1.01 11.65 12.97
N PRO A 324 2.02 12.01 13.80
CA PRO A 324 1.83 12.10 15.25
C PRO A 324 0.72 13.07 15.67
N ALA A 325 0.58 14.23 15.00
CA ALA A 325 -0.48 15.18 15.30
C ALA A 325 -1.87 14.64 14.91
N ILE A 326 -1.97 13.91 13.79
CA ILE A 326 -3.22 13.26 13.37
C ILE A 326 -3.60 12.16 14.36
N ILE A 327 -2.66 11.32 14.79
CA ILE A 327 -2.92 10.28 15.81
C ILE A 327 -3.36 10.92 17.13
N ASN A 328 -2.68 11.98 17.58
CA ASN A 328 -3.05 12.70 18.79
C ASN A 328 -4.46 13.30 18.70
N GLU A 329 -4.80 13.85 17.53
CA GLU A 329 -6.15 14.39 17.30
C GLU A 329 -7.21 13.29 17.34
N LEU A 330 -6.98 12.15 16.68
CA LEU A 330 -7.90 11.01 16.68
C LEU A 330 -8.09 10.39 18.08
N MET A 331 -7.06 10.40 18.93
CA MET A 331 -7.13 9.90 20.31
C MET A 331 -8.07 10.72 21.21
N LYS A 332 -8.40 11.97 20.84
CA LYS A 332 -9.35 12.81 21.59
C LYS A 332 -10.79 12.30 21.48
N LYS A 333 -11.09 11.47 20.49
CA LYS A 333 -12.40 10.83 20.30
C LYS A 333 -12.33 9.38 20.73
N ASP A 334 -12.98 9.06 21.85
CA ASP A 334 -13.01 7.70 22.40
C ASP A 334 -13.45 6.66 21.37
N GLY A 335 -12.78 5.51 21.38
CA GLY A 335 -13.08 4.39 20.51
C GLY A 335 -12.65 4.55 19.05
N THR A 336 -11.95 5.64 18.69
CA THR A 336 -11.39 5.81 17.34
C THR A 336 -10.13 5.00 17.16
N LEU A 337 -9.21 5.04 18.14
CA LEU A 337 -7.95 4.29 18.18
C LEU A 337 -7.84 3.47 19.47
N HIS A 338 -6.86 2.56 19.49
CA HIS A 338 -6.47 1.74 20.65
C HIS A 338 -5.12 2.27 21.21
N PRO A 339 -5.13 3.39 21.95
CA PRO A 339 -3.92 4.14 22.25
C PRO A 339 -2.96 3.46 23.24
N ASP A 340 -3.45 2.49 24.03
CA ASP A 340 -2.67 1.88 25.10
C ASP A 340 -1.88 0.63 24.66
N ARG A 341 -1.95 0.25 23.37
CA ARG A 341 -1.17 -0.85 22.80
C ARG A 341 0.30 -0.48 22.62
N ILE A 342 1.17 -1.49 22.81
CA ILE A 342 2.62 -1.34 22.69
C ILE A 342 3.05 -1.08 21.25
N THR A 343 4.15 -0.36 21.09
CA THR A 343 4.80 -0.10 19.80
C THR A 343 6.28 -0.49 19.84
N VAL A 344 6.94 -0.43 18.69
CA VAL A 344 8.37 -0.72 18.54
C VAL A 344 9.27 0.18 19.39
N THR A 345 8.77 1.33 19.84
CA THR A 345 9.52 2.23 20.75
C THR A 345 9.60 1.70 22.19
N GLY A 346 8.92 0.60 22.51
CA GLY A 346 8.75 0.12 23.88
C GLY A 346 7.77 0.95 24.70
N LYS A 347 7.09 1.91 24.07
CA LYS A 347 6.04 2.77 24.64
C LYS A 347 4.71 2.47 23.97
N THR A 348 3.62 2.92 24.58
CA THR A 348 2.30 2.84 23.97
C THR A 348 2.13 3.83 22.81
N LEU A 349 1.10 3.63 21.99
CA LEU A 349 0.75 4.58 20.93
C LEU A 349 0.45 5.97 21.52
N ARG A 350 -0.21 6.02 22.69
CA ARG A 350 -0.48 7.25 23.45
C ARG A 350 0.82 7.97 23.82
N GLU A 351 1.73 7.29 24.51
CA GLU A 351 2.98 7.89 24.99
C GLU A 351 3.87 8.44 23.86
N ASN A 352 3.76 7.89 22.66
CA ASN A 352 4.48 8.37 21.48
C ASN A 352 3.89 9.64 20.88
N ASN A 353 2.56 9.85 21.03
CA ASN A 353 1.85 10.86 20.25
C ASN A 353 1.12 11.91 21.10
N GLU A 354 0.92 11.67 22.39
CA GLU A 354 0.28 12.63 23.30
C GLU A 354 1.05 13.97 23.32
N GLY A 355 0.30 15.09 23.20
CA GLY A 355 0.86 16.44 23.14
C GLY A 355 1.48 16.83 21.79
N LYS A 356 1.36 15.97 20.75
CA LYS A 356 1.71 16.35 19.38
C LYS A 356 0.55 17.11 18.75
N GLU A 357 0.67 18.44 18.73
CA GLU A 357 -0.42 19.32 18.31
C GLU A 357 -0.38 19.63 16.82
N ILE A 358 -1.55 19.94 16.26
CA ILE A 358 -1.68 20.48 14.91
C ILE A 358 -1.09 21.88 14.89
N LYS A 359 -0.17 22.14 13.97
CA LYS A 359 0.49 23.44 13.78
C LYS A 359 -0.10 24.28 12.66
N ASN A 360 -0.78 23.62 11.70
CA ASN A 360 -1.44 24.28 10.59
C ASN A 360 -2.82 23.62 10.34
N PHE A 361 -3.89 24.35 10.68
CA PHE A 361 -5.26 23.89 10.60
C PHE A 361 -5.81 23.90 9.16
N ASP A 362 -5.14 24.50 8.19
CA ASP A 362 -5.53 24.42 6.78
C ASP A 362 -5.13 23.07 6.16
N VAL A 363 -4.09 22.41 6.72
CA VAL A 363 -3.55 21.14 6.24
C VAL A 363 -4.10 19.95 7.00
N ILE A 364 -4.15 20.06 8.34
CA ILE A 364 -4.73 19.05 9.23
C ILE A 364 -5.86 19.71 9.99
N HIS A 365 -7.09 19.29 9.73
CA HIS A 365 -8.28 19.80 10.38
C HIS A 365 -8.46 19.15 11.75
N PRO A 366 -9.01 19.89 12.74
CA PRO A 366 -9.34 19.34 14.05
C PRO A 366 -10.63 18.51 13.99
N LEU A 367 -10.88 17.71 15.03
CA LEU A 367 -12.07 16.84 15.14
C LEU A 367 -13.41 17.58 15.10
N ASP A 368 -13.45 18.81 15.56
CA ASP A 368 -14.65 19.66 15.60
C ASP A 368 -14.95 20.35 14.26
N ALA A 369 -14.00 20.34 13.32
CA ALA A 369 -14.15 20.89 11.98
C ALA A 369 -13.47 20.04 10.90
N PRO A 370 -13.78 18.72 10.79
CA PRO A 370 -13.16 17.82 9.80
C PRO A 370 -13.61 18.18 8.37
N TYR A 371 -12.87 17.71 7.37
CA TYR A 371 -13.31 17.78 5.97
C TYR A 371 -14.59 16.97 5.72
N ASP A 372 -14.72 15.83 6.38
CA ASP A 372 -15.93 15.00 6.41
C ASP A 372 -15.99 14.28 7.76
N ALA A 373 -17.20 14.04 8.25
CA ALA A 373 -17.43 13.31 9.50
C ALA A 373 -17.11 11.82 9.41
N GLN A 374 -16.95 11.28 8.20
CA GLN A 374 -16.68 9.88 7.91
C GLN A 374 -15.49 9.75 6.96
N GLY A 375 -14.78 8.64 7.06
CA GLY A 375 -13.66 8.30 6.20
C GLY A 375 -14.05 8.07 4.73
N GLY A 376 -13.11 8.35 3.84
CA GLY A 376 -13.34 8.35 2.39
C GLY A 376 -13.36 6.98 1.71
N LEU A 377 -13.19 5.85 2.44
CA LEU A 377 -13.24 4.49 1.90
C LEU A 377 -14.49 3.74 2.38
N SER A 378 -15.02 2.86 1.55
CA SER A 378 -16.16 2.00 1.90
C SER A 378 -16.04 0.62 1.28
N ILE A 379 -16.49 -0.40 2.01
CA ILE A 379 -16.61 -1.76 1.51
C ILE A 379 -18.07 -2.01 1.13
N LEU A 380 -18.29 -2.43 -0.12
CA LEU A 380 -19.60 -2.80 -0.64
C LEU A 380 -19.73 -4.31 -0.64
N PHE A 381 -20.91 -4.83 -0.27
CA PHE A 381 -21.26 -6.24 -0.33
C PHE A 381 -22.48 -6.46 -1.22
N GLY A 382 -22.73 -7.68 -1.65
CA GLY A 382 -23.90 -8.02 -2.46
C GLY A 382 -23.67 -9.24 -3.32
N ASN A 383 -24.62 -9.53 -4.22
CA ASN A 383 -24.56 -10.74 -5.05
C ASN A 383 -23.44 -10.68 -6.12
N ILE A 384 -22.88 -9.50 -6.43
CA ILE A 384 -21.68 -9.36 -7.27
C ILE A 384 -20.40 -9.52 -6.42
N ALA A 385 -20.41 -9.01 -5.18
CA ALA A 385 -19.27 -8.96 -4.29
C ALA A 385 -19.57 -9.61 -2.93
N PRO A 386 -19.82 -10.92 -2.86
CA PRO A 386 -20.19 -11.58 -1.59
C PRO A 386 -19.06 -11.56 -0.54
N LYS A 387 -17.81 -11.38 -0.97
CA LYS A 387 -16.63 -11.23 -0.09
C LYS A 387 -16.09 -9.80 -0.07
N GLY A 388 -16.87 -8.83 -0.56
CA GLY A 388 -16.58 -7.41 -0.53
C GLY A 388 -15.97 -6.85 -1.81
N ALA A 389 -16.10 -5.53 -1.94
CA ALA A 389 -15.49 -4.69 -2.96
C ALA A 389 -15.18 -3.33 -2.35
N VAL A 390 -14.20 -2.61 -2.88
CA VAL A 390 -13.69 -1.34 -2.32
C VAL A 390 -14.07 -0.18 -3.23
N ILE A 391 -14.57 0.90 -2.62
CA ILE A 391 -14.79 2.19 -3.30
C ILE A 391 -14.20 3.34 -2.49
N LYS A 392 -13.57 4.30 -3.19
CA LYS A 392 -13.16 5.58 -2.63
C LYS A 392 -14.32 6.56 -2.75
N VAL A 393 -15.15 6.66 -1.71
CA VAL A 393 -16.35 7.51 -1.69
C VAL A 393 -15.99 8.99 -1.85
N GLY A 394 -14.83 9.41 -1.32
CA GLY A 394 -14.33 10.77 -1.48
C GLY A 394 -14.04 11.20 -2.94
N GLY A 395 -13.98 10.26 -3.87
CA GLY A 395 -13.83 10.51 -5.31
C GLY A 395 -15.16 10.60 -6.08
N VAL A 396 -16.28 10.28 -5.42
CA VAL A 396 -17.62 10.29 -6.01
C VAL A 396 -18.29 11.65 -5.76
N ASP A 397 -19.09 12.13 -6.72
CA ASP A 397 -19.88 13.34 -6.53
C ASP A 397 -20.85 13.15 -5.33
N PRO A 398 -20.86 14.06 -4.35
CA PRO A 398 -21.66 13.92 -3.12
C PRO A 398 -23.17 13.80 -3.33
N SER A 399 -23.69 14.24 -4.50
CA SER A 399 -25.09 14.10 -4.87
C SER A 399 -25.50 12.67 -5.22
N ILE A 400 -24.53 11.82 -5.57
CA ILE A 400 -24.79 10.43 -5.97
C ILE A 400 -24.80 9.56 -4.72
N LYS A 401 -25.98 9.06 -4.35
CA LYS A 401 -26.16 8.09 -3.26
C LYS A 401 -26.36 6.68 -3.78
N THR A 402 -26.99 6.56 -4.93
CA THR A 402 -27.25 5.29 -5.61
C THR A 402 -27.06 5.51 -7.11
N PHE A 403 -26.44 4.55 -7.77
CA PHE A 403 -26.32 4.51 -9.23
C PHE A 403 -26.88 3.18 -9.75
N THR A 404 -27.79 3.25 -10.72
CA THR A 404 -28.31 2.08 -11.40
C THR A 404 -28.08 2.24 -12.90
N GLY A 405 -27.51 1.22 -13.55
CA GLY A 405 -27.17 1.27 -14.97
C GLY A 405 -27.12 -0.11 -15.62
N LYS A 406 -26.98 -0.10 -16.94
CA LYS A 406 -26.87 -1.33 -17.73
C LYS A 406 -25.41 -1.74 -17.89
N ALA A 407 -25.13 -3.01 -17.63
CA ALA A 407 -23.79 -3.57 -17.77
C ALA A 407 -23.32 -3.53 -19.23
N ILE A 408 -22.05 -3.20 -19.42
CA ILE A 408 -21.28 -3.45 -20.62
C ILE A 408 -19.96 -4.09 -20.18
N CYS A 409 -19.71 -5.33 -20.63
CA CYS A 409 -18.71 -6.23 -20.07
C CYS A 409 -17.48 -6.35 -20.96
N PHE A 410 -16.30 -6.28 -20.33
CA PHE A 410 -14.99 -6.44 -20.97
C PHE A 410 -14.13 -7.42 -20.16
N ASN A 411 -13.34 -8.23 -20.85
CA ASN A 411 -12.48 -9.23 -20.20
C ASN A 411 -11.01 -8.75 -20.06
N SER A 412 -10.75 -7.51 -20.39
CA SER A 412 -9.46 -6.86 -20.19
C SER A 412 -9.60 -5.34 -20.06
N HIS A 413 -8.58 -4.73 -19.47
CA HIS A 413 -8.39 -3.29 -19.43
C HIS A 413 -8.43 -2.65 -20.83
N ASP A 414 -7.71 -3.23 -21.79
CA ASP A 414 -7.52 -2.64 -23.12
C ASP A 414 -8.82 -2.62 -23.92
N GLU A 415 -9.62 -3.70 -23.86
CA GLU A 415 -10.96 -3.73 -24.47
C GLU A 415 -11.87 -2.64 -23.90
N ALA A 416 -11.83 -2.41 -22.58
CA ALA A 416 -12.63 -1.38 -21.93
C ALA A 416 -12.20 0.02 -22.36
N VAL A 417 -10.90 0.29 -22.41
CA VAL A 417 -10.36 1.61 -22.86
C VAL A 417 -10.76 1.88 -24.31
N GLU A 418 -10.58 0.91 -25.21
CA GLU A 418 -11.00 1.02 -26.61
C GLU A 418 -12.50 1.33 -26.73
N ALA A 419 -13.36 0.63 -25.98
CA ALA A 419 -14.80 0.85 -26.02
C ALA A 419 -15.22 2.21 -25.44
N ILE A 420 -14.49 2.74 -24.47
CA ILE A 420 -14.70 4.09 -23.93
C ILE A 420 -14.29 5.13 -25.00
N ASP A 421 -13.12 4.99 -25.59
CA ASP A 421 -12.57 5.98 -26.53
C ASP A 421 -13.35 6.01 -27.86
N ASN A 422 -13.81 4.87 -28.37
CA ASN A 422 -14.64 4.79 -29.57
C ASN A 422 -16.12 5.11 -29.34
N ARG A 423 -16.50 5.56 -28.13
CA ARG A 423 -17.85 5.98 -27.73
C ARG A 423 -18.90 4.87 -27.69
N THR A 424 -18.52 3.60 -27.60
CA THR A 424 -19.43 2.49 -27.35
C THR A 424 -20.04 2.60 -25.95
N VAL A 425 -19.22 3.03 -24.95
CA VAL A 425 -19.70 3.35 -23.61
C VAL A 425 -20.44 4.70 -23.62
N ARG A 426 -21.66 4.72 -23.01
CA ARG A 426 -22.57 5.87 -22.98
C ARG A 426 -23.11 6.10 -21.57
N ALA A 427 -23.74 7.26 -21.34
CA ALA A 427 -24.46 7.56 -20.11
C ALA A 427 -25.45 6.43 -19.75
N GLY A 428 -25.54 6.08 -18.48
CA GLY A 428 -26.35 4.98 -17.96
C GLY A 428 -25.70 3.59 -18.02
N HIS A 429 -24.46 3.48 -18.49
CA HIS A 429 -23.73 2.22 -18.45
C HIS A 429 -22.99 2.01 -17.12
N VAL A 430 -22.91 0.73 -16.72
CA VAL A 430 -21.92 0.22 -15.76
C VAL A 430 -20.87 -0.57 -16.55
N VAL A 431 -19.67 -0.05 -16.65
CA VAL A 431 -18.53 -0.73 -17.29
C VAL A 431 -18.03 -1.82 -16.36
N VAL A 432 -18.08 -3.07 -16.79
CA VAL A 432 -17.65 -4.24 -16.02
C VAL A 432 -16.34 -4.75 -16.61
N ILE A 433 -15.21 -4.54 -15.89
CA ILE A 433 -13.89 -5.02 -16.31
C ILE A 433 -13.54 -6.27 -15.50
N ARG A 434 -13.42 -7.41 -16.17
CA ARG A 434 -13.22 -8.73 -15.55
C ARG A 434 -11.84 -9.28 -15.86
N TYR A 435 -11.42 -10.26 -15.04
CA TYR A 435 -10.15 -10.97 -15.21
C TYR A 435 -8.92 -10.05 -15.14
N GLU A 436 -9.02 -9.01 -14.33
CA GLU A 436 -7.92 -8.09 -14.00
C GLU A 436 -7.57 -8.14 -12.49
N GLY A 437 -8.13 -9.12 -11.76
CA GLY A 437 -7.80 -9.38 -10.35
C GLY A 437 -6.39 -9.98 -10.15
N PRO A 438 -6.05 -10.35 -8.90
CA PRO A 438 -4.74 -10.94 -8.57
C PRO A 438 -4.37 -12.13 -9.46
N LYS A 439 -5.29 -13.07 -9.65
CA LYS A 439 -5.12 -14.25 -10.50
C LYS A 439 -5.35 -13.94 -11.97
N GLY A 440 -6.44 -13.27 -12.29
CA GLY A 440 -6.91 -13.04 -13.65
C GLY A 440 -6.05 -12.11 -14.46
N GLY A 441 -5.49 -11.06 -13.82
CA GLY A 441 -4.65 -10.06 -14.41
C GLY A 441 -3.41 -10.57 -15.15
N PRO A 442 -2.52 -11.44 -14.65
CA PRO A 442 -2.18 -11.60 -13.24
C PRO A 442 -1.55 -10.34 -12.64
N GLY A 443 -1.47 -10.34 -11.31
CA GLY A 443 -0.82 -9.24 -10.58
C GLY A 443 -1.70 -8.01 -10.39
N MET A 444 -2.99 -8.09 -10.70
CA MET A 444 -3.96 -7.02 -10.43
C MET A 444 -3.44 -5.65 -10.88
N PRO A 445 -3.14 -5.48 -12.20
CA PRO A 445 -2.52 -4.25 -12.69
C PRO A 445 -3.38 -3.04 -12.35
N GLU A 446 -2.73 -1.96 -11.96
CA GLU A 446 -3.40 -0.72 -11.60
C GLU A 446 -3.91 -0.01 -12.84
N MET A 447 -5.21 0.33 -12.86
CA MET A 447 -5.88 0.93 -14.01
C MET A 447 -6.17 2.41 -13.76
N LEU A 448 -5.70 3.28 -14.64
CA LEU A 448 -6.00 4.72 -14.64
C LEU A 448 -6.76 5.14 -15.90
N ALA A 449 -6.39 4.60 -17.05
CA ALA A 449 -6.93 5.02 -18.35
C ALA A 449 -8.48 4.92 -18.44
N PRO A 450 -9.15 3.83 -18.01
CA PRO A 450 -10.61 3.74 -18.12
C PRO A 450 -11.33 4.87 -17.39
N THR A 451 -10.90 5.17 -16.16
CA THR A 451 -11.52 6.22 -15.33
C THR A 451 -11.22 7.60 -15.87
N SER A 452 -9.99 7.86 -16.31
CA SER A 452 -9.59 9.14 -16.90
C SER A 452 -10.32 9.41 -18.22
N SER A 453 -10.46 8.42 -19.10
CA SER A 453 -11.20 8.54 -20.36
C SER A 453 -12.68 8.85 -20.12
N ILE A 454 -13.33 8.21 -19.14
CA ILE A 454 -14.74 8.51 -18.79
C ILE A 454 -14.89 9.95 -18.28
N VAL A 455 -14.01 10.39 -17.38
CA VAL A 455 -14.06 11.76 -16.84
C VAL A 455 -13.73 12.77 -17.93
N GLY A 456 -12.72 12.53 -18.78
CA GLY A 456 -12.36 13.38 -19.91
C GLY A 456 -13.50 13.57 -20.93
N ARG A 457 -14.37 12.58 -21.05
CA ARG A 457 -15.59 12.65 -21.88
C ARG A 457 -16.80 13.33 -21.18
N GLY A 458 -16.63 13.84 -19.97
CA GLY A 458 -17.72 14.45 -19.19
C GLY A 458 -18.74 13.46 -18.63
N LEU A 459 -18.45 12.16 -18.64
CA LEU A 459 -19.37 11.08 -18.22
C LEU A 459 -19.16 10.63 -16.76
N GLY A 460 -18.35 11.31 -15.98
CA GLY A 460 -17.96 10.91 -14.63
C GLY A 460 -19.10 10.76 -13.62
N LYS A 461 -20.29 11.33 -13.89
CA LYS A 461 -21.51 11.19 -13.09
C LYS A 461 -22.51 10.19 -13.68
N ASP A 462 -22.38 9.89 -14.96
CA ASP A 462 -23.38 9.16 -15.75
C ASP A 462 -22.95 7.74 -16.09
N VAL A 463 -21.71 7.37 -15.77
CA VAL A 463 -21.12 6.06 -15.99
C VAL A 463 -20.41 5.60 -14.73
N ALA A 464 -20.67 4.36 -14.32
CA ALA A 464 -19.93 3.69 -13.27
C ALA A 464 -18.99 2.63 -13.84
N LEU A 465 -17.90 2.33 -13.11
CA LEU A 465 -16.99 1.22 -13.41
C LEU A 465 -16.96 0.25 -12.23
N ILE A 466 -16.97 -1.04 -12.53
CA ILE A 466 -16.75 -2.09 -11.53
C ILE A 466 -15.72 -3.09 -12.05
N THR A 467 -14.85 -3.62 -11.16
CA THR A 467 -13.78 -4.54 -11.55
C THR A 467 -13.33 -5.46 -10.41
N ASP A 468 -12.88 -6.65 -10.75
CA ASP A 468 -12.11 -7.51 -9.85
C ASP A 468 -10.62 -7.09 -9.75
N GLY A 469 -10.19 -6.16 -10.61
CA GLY A 469 -8.91 -5.47 -10.54
C GLY A 469 -8.91 -4.29 -9.58
N ARG A 470 -8.02 -3.32 -9.80
CA ARG A 470 -7.92 -2.09 -8.99
C ARG A 470 -7.74 -0.86 -9.87
N PHE A 471 -8.18 0.27 -9.34
CA PHE A 471 -7.99 1.56 -9.97
C PHE A 471 -6.86 2.34 -9.28
N SER A 472 -6.22 3.24 -10.02
CA SER A 472 -5.25 4.20 -9.49
C SER A 472 -5.89 5.14 -8.47
N ASP A 473 -5.10 5.60 -7.50
CA ASP A 473 -5.52 6.58 -6.50
C ASP A 473 -5.95 7.93 -7.09
N ALA A 474 -5.53 8.24 -8.32
CA ALA A 474 -5.95 9.41 -9.08
C ALA A 474 -7.38 9.28 -9.67
N THR A 475 -8.04 8.14 -9.48
CA THR A 475 -9.39 7.86 -10.01
C THR A 475 -10.44 8.78 -9.40
N ARG A 476 -11.32 9.31 -10.26
CA ARG A 476 -12.53 10.08 -9.91
C ARG A 476 -13.77 9.41 -10.52
N GLY A 477 -14.94 9.65 -9.92
CA GLY A 477 -16.21 9.05 -10.34
C GLY A 477 -16.55 7.78 -9.57
N ILE A 478 -17.58 7.07 -10.03
CA ILE A 478 -18.08 5.84 -9.41
C ILE A 478 -17.24 4.67 -9.90
N ALA A 479 -16.18 4.34 -9.15
CA ALA A 479 -15.27 3.26 -9.49
C ALA A 479 -15.12 2.29 -8.31
N VAL A 480 -15.64 1.06 -8.48
CA VAL A 480 -15.63 0.00 -7.48
C VAL A 480 -14.62 -1.07 -7.92
N GLY A 481 -13.56 -1.27 -7.13
CA GLY A 481 -12.53 -2.27 -7.39
C GLY A 481 -12.50 -3.37 -6.34
N HIS A 482 -11.51 -4.26 -6.47
CA HIS A 482 -11.27 -5.36 -5.52
C HIS A 482 -12.45 -6.31 -5.35
N ILE A 483 -13.35 -6.41 -6.35
CA ILE A 483 -14.53 -7.29 -6.26
C ILE A 483 -14.07 -8.71 -5.98
N SER A 484 -14.59 -9.27 -4.91
CA SER A 484 -14.19 -10.59 -4.43
C SER A 484 -15.37 -11.51 -4.18
N PRO A 485 -15.25 -12.81 -4.59
CA PRO A 485 -14.14 -13.43 -5.33
C PRO A 485 -13.99 -12.87 -6.75
N GLU A 486 -12.75 -12.84 -7.28
CA GLU A 486 -12.48 -12.40 -8.66
C GLU A 486 -13.04 -13.37 -9.73
N ALA A 487 -13.25 -12.91 -10.96
CA ALA A 487 -13.75 -13.70 -12.07
C ALA A 487 -12.91 -14.95 -12.35
N ALA A 488 -11.57 -14.85 -12.29
CA ALA A 488 -10.65 -15.96 -12.49
C ALA A 488 -10.76 -17.08 -11.43
N SER A 489 -11.36 -16.76 -10.28
CA SER A 489 -11.67 -17.70 -9.20
C SER A 489 -13.15 -18.13 -9.21
N GLY A 490 -13.89 -17.89 -10.29
CA GLY A 490 -15.31 -18.23 -10.43
C GLY A 490 -16.25 -17.28 -9.66
N GLY A 491 -15.78 -16.08 -9.30
CA GLY A 491 -16.58 -15.06 -8.61
C GLY A 491 -17.78 -14.58 -9.45
N PRO A 492 -18.84 -14.07 -8.78
CA PRO A 492 -20.08 -13.67 -9.44
C PRO A 492 -19.94 -12.60 -10.53
N ILE A 493 -18.89 -11.76 -10.46
CA ILE A 493 -18.61 -10.78 -11.52
C ILE A 493 -18.42 -11.43 -12.90
N ALA A 494 -17.97 -12.70 -12.94
CA ALA A 494 -17.85 -13.47 -14.19
C ALA A 494 -19.19 -13.82 -14.82
N LEU A 495 -20.29 -13.76 -14.06
CA LEU A 495 -21.64 -14.14 -14.49
C LEU A 495 -22.44 -12.99 -15.09
N ILE A 496 -21.93 -11.77 -15.02
CA ILE A 496 -22.59 -10.56 -15.54
C ILE A 496 -22.54 -10.59 -17.07
N GLU A 497 -23.66 -10.28 -17.70
CA GLU A 497 -23.79 -10.18 -19.15
C GLU A 497 -24.17 -8.76 -19.57
N ASP A 498 -23.92 -8.41 -20.84
CA ASP A 498 -24.30 -7.12 -21.40
C ASP A 498 -25.81 -6.90 -21.27
N GLY A 499 -26.17 -5.69 -20.80
CA GLY A 499 -27.56 -5.30 -20.58
C GLY A 499 -28.13 -5.69 -19.22
N ASP A 500 -27.42 -6.46 -18.39
CA ASP A 500 -27.83 -6.70 -16.99
C ASP A 500 -27.93 -5.35 -16.25
N GLU A 501 -28.92 -5.24 -15.38
CA GLU A 501 -29.06 -4.05 -14.54
C GLU A 501 -28.24 -4.22 -13.27
N ILE A 502 -27.35 -3.25 -13.00
CA ILE A 502 -26.49 -3.23 -11.81
C ILE A 502 -26.84 -2.01 -10.96
N THR A 503 -26.99 -2.23 -9.67
CA THR A 503 -27.20 -1.17 -8.67
C THR A 503 -26.01 -1.10 -7.71
N ILE A 504 -25.46 0.10 -7.59
CA ILE A 504 -24.40 0.49 -6.64
C ILE A 504 -25.05 1.44 -5.64
N ASP A 505 -25.26 1.00 -4.41
CA ASP A 505 -25.86 1.80 -3.33
C ASP A 505 -24.80 2.16 -2.29
N LEU A 506 -24.37 3.42 -2.30
CA LEU A 506 -23.34 3.93 -1.38
C LEU A 506 -23.88 4.14 0.03
N THR A 507 -25.19 4.34 0.18
CA THR A 507 -25.83 4.54 1.50
C THR A 507 -25.91 3.22 2.25
N ASN A 508 -26.43 2.17 1.58
CA ASN A 508 -26.57 0.83 2.16
C ASN A 508 -25.31 -0.02 1.96
N ARG A 509 -24.31 0.48 1.22
CA ARG A 509 -23.04 -0.21 0.93
C ARG A 509 -23.25 -1.53 0.22
N THR A 510 -24.07 -1.52 -0.85
CA THR A 510 -24.35 -2.73 -1.61
C THR A 510 -23.98 -2.61 -3.09
N LEU A 511 -23.61 -3.76 -3.68
CA LEU A 511 -23.29 -3.92 -5.09
C LEU A 511 -24.02 -5.16 -5.62
N ASN A 512 -25.06 -4.95 -6.41
CA ASN A 512 -25.92 -6.03 -6.86
C ASN A 512 -26.19 -5.98 -8.37
N VAL A 513 -26.29 -7.16 -8.99
CA VAL A 513 -26.93 -7.36 -10.29
C VAL A 513 -28.39 -7.75 -10.04
N ASN A 514 -29.28 -7.10 -10.77
CA ASN A 514 -30.73 -7.34 -10.65
C ASN A 514 -31.15 -8.52 -11.57
N GLN A 515 -30.65 -9.71 -11.22
CA GLN A 515 -30.96 -10.97 -11.91
C GLN A 515 -31.46 -12.01 -10.90
N PRO A 516 -32.43 -12.84 -11.27
CA PRO A 516 -32.88 -13.97 -10.44
C PRO A 516 -31.74 -14.95 -10.18
N GLU A 517 -31.72 -15.57 -8.98
CA GLU A 517 -30.68 -16.53 -8.60
C GLU A 517 -30.57 -17.73 -9.51
N ASP A 518 -31.73 -18.23 -10.05
CA ASP A 518 -31.72 -19.32 -11.00
C ASP A 518 -31.06 -18.99 -12.36
N VAL A 519 -31.11 -17.70 -12.75
CA VAL A 519 -30.39 -17.21 -13.94
C VAL A 519 -28.88 -17.22 -13.66
N LEU A 520 -28.45 -16.70 -12.52
CA LEU A 520 -27.05 -16.70 -12.13
C LEU A 520 -26.50 -18.11 -11.95
N ALA A 521 -27.29 -19.03 -11.38
CA ALA A 521 -26.92 -20.44 -11.25
C ALA A 521 -26.66 -21.09 -12.60
N ARG A 522 -27.58 -20.91 -13.58
CA ARG A 522 -27.41 -21.43 -14.96
C ARG A 522 -26.17 -20.86 -15.65
N ARG A 523 -25.90 -19.54 -15.48
CA ARG A 523 -24.69 -18.91 -16.02
C ARG A 523 -23.43 -19.51 -15.39
N ARG A 524 -23.48 -19.82 -14.10
CA ARG A 524 -22.36 -20.47 -13.38
C ARG A 524 -22.07 -21.87 -13.91
N GLU A 525 -23.09 -22.66 -14.20
CA GLU A 525 -22.93 -23.99 -14.79
C GLU A 525 -22.31 -23.95 -16.20
N SER A 526 -22.60 -22.89 -16.97
CA SER A 526 -22.07 -22.68 -18.32
C SER A 526 -20.73 -21.94 -18.37
N LEU A 527 -20.21 -21.48 -17.20
CA LEU A 527 -18.97 -20.69 -17.13
C LEU A 527 -17.78 -21.54 -17.59
N THR A 528 -17.09 -21.05 -18.61
CA THR A 528 -15.85 -21.68 -19.07
C THR A 528 -14.76 -21.52 -18.02
N PRO A 529 -14.06 -22.58 -17.62
CA PRO A 529 -12.96 -22.49 -16.67
C PRO A 529 -11.89 -21.47 -17.12
N PHE A 530 -11.43 -20.65 -16.18
CA PHE A 530 -10.40 -19.66 -16.46
C PHE A 530 -9.11 -20.33 -16.96
N LYS A 531 -8.54 -19.75 -18.00
CA LYS A 531 -7.22 -20.14 -18.52
C LYS A 531 -6.23 -19.01 -18.26
N ALA A 532 -5.12 -19.33 -17.59
CA ALA A 532 -4.09 -18.35 -17.26
C ALA A 532 -3.59 -17.61 -18.51
N LYS A 533 -3.56 -16.28 -18.44
CA LYS A 533 -3.04 -15.40 -19.51
C LYS A 533 -1.53 -15.59 -19.72
N VAL A 534 -0.78 -15.90 -18.65
CA VAL A 534 0.67 -16.14 -18.66
C VAL A 534 0.95 -17.59 -18.25
N LYS A 535 1.72 -18.32 -19.06
CA LYS A 535 1.93 -19.77 -18.88
C LYS A 535 3.32 -20.14 -18.34
N THR A 536 4.24 -19.21 -18.25
CA THR A 536 5.64 -19.44 -17.84
C THR A 536 6.17 -18.34 -16.94
N GLY A 537 7.29 -18.59 -16.28
CA GLY A 537 7.97 -17.61 -15.45
C GLY A 537 7.28 -17.35 -14.11
N TYR A 538 7.59 -16.21 -13.51
CA TYR A 538 7.11 -15.88 -12.18
C TYR A 538 5.60 -15.64 -12.14
N LEU A 539 5.05 -14.89 -13.09
CA LEU A 539 3.62 -14.59 -13.14
C LEU A 539 2.73 -15.85 -13.27
N ALA A 540 3.23 -16.89 -13.94
CA ALA A 540 2.50 -18.17 -14.01
C ALA A 540 2.41 -18.85 -12.63
N ARG A 541 3.51 -18.86 -11.87
CA ARG A 541 3.54 -19.38 -10.49
C ARG A 541 2.66 -18.55 -9.56
N TYR A 542 2.74 -17.22 -9.68
CA TYR A 542 1.88 -16.30 -8.94
C TYR A 542 0.40 -16.58 -9.21
N THR A 543 -0.01 -16.67 -10.47
CA THR A 543 -1.39 -17.00 -10.88
C THR A 543 -1.90 -18.29 -10.24
N ALA A 544 -1.03 -19.30 -10.12
CA ALA A 544 -1.42 -20.60 -9.57
C ALA A 544 -1.69 -20.56 -8.06
N LEU A 545 -1.00 -19.68 -7.32
CA LEU A 545 -0.97 -19.68 -5.85
C LEU A 545 -1.70 -18.49 -5.22
N VAL A 546 -1.96 -17.42 -5.98
CA VAL A 546 -2.52 -16.19 -5.42
C VAL A 546 -4.00 -16.32 -5.07
N THR A 547 -4.39 -15.73 -3.95
CA THR A 547 -5.79 -15.59 -3.49
C THR A 547 -6.45 -14.33 -4.06
N SER A 548 -7.76 -14.19 -3.86
CA SER A 548 -8.51 -12.97 -4.23
C SER A 548 -8.20 -11.80 -3.29
N ALA A 549 -8.63 -10.60 -3.68
CA ALA A 549 -8.29 -9.35 -2.99
C ALA A 549 -8.83 -9.26 -1.55
N ASN A 550 -9.92 -9.96 -1.21
CA ASN A 550 -10.49 -9.97 0.14
C ASN A 550 -9.56 -10.56 1.22
N THR A 551 -8.55 -11.31 0.82
CA THR A 551 -7.50 -11.85 1.71
C THR A 551 -6.15 -11.19 1.46
N GLY A 552 -6.12 -10.05 0.74
CA GLY A 552 -4.91 -9.30 0.45
C GLY A 552 -4.18 -9.73 -0.82
N GLY A 553 -4.72 -10.65 -1.63
CA GLY A 553 -4.05 -11.16 -2.84
C GLY A 553 -2.68 -11.75 -2.52
N VAL A 554 -2.60 -12.63 -1.55
CA VAL A 554 -1.37 -13.29 -1.07
C VAL A 554 -1.17 -14.64 -1.75
N MET A 555 0.09 -15.07 -1.87
CA MET A 555 0.38 -16.44 -2.31
C MET A 555 0.17 -17.41 -1.15
N GLN A 556 -0.62 -18.43 -1.36
CA GLN A 556 -0.90 -19.46 -0.37
C GLN A 556 -0.64 -20.86 -0.95
N VAL A 557 -0.20 -21.75 -0.09
CA VAL A 557 -0.12 -23.18 -0.44
C VAL A 557 -1.54 -23.70 -0.62
N PRO A 558 -1.84 -24.41 -1.71
CA PRO A 558 -3.15 -25.00 -1.92
C PRO A 558 -3.55 -25.95 -0.76
N GLU A 559 -4.82 -25.86 -0.32
CA GLU A 559 -5.32 -26.64 0.83
C GLU A 559 -5.10 -28.15 0.69
N ASN A 560 -5.15 -28.68 -0.53
CA ASN A 560 -4.90 -30.09 -0.79
C ASN A 560 -3.44 -30.53 -0.63
N LEU A 561 -2.53 -29.60 -0.32
CA LEU A 561 -1.12 -29.88 -0.04
C LEU A 561 -0.76 -29.67 1.44
N ILE A 562 -1.69 -29.19 2.26
CA ILE A 562 -1.59 -29.03 3.70
C ILE A 562 -2.50 -30.05 4.38
#